data_91f414c9a1c4540f645820b8e2192355
#
_entry.id   91f414c9a1c4540f645820b8e2192355
#
_cell.length_a   1.000
_cell.length_b   1.000
_cell.length_c   1.000
_cell.angle_alpha   90.00
_cell.angle_beta   90.00
_cell.angle_gamma   90.00
#
_symmetry.space_group_name_H-M   'P 1'
#
loop_
_entity.id
_entity.type
_entity.pdbx_description
1 polymer ?
#
loop_
_entity_poly.entity_id
_entity_poly.type
_entity_poly.pdbx_seq_one_letter_code
_entity_poly.pdbx_strand_id
1 'polypeptide(L)'
;LSSLGLYYVMQAFSSQYRLQGLYIGFGVSALAIPLAWIMSPYLVNVNDWTRLYTFEFGLALCCFAMVVAVKLPRSLRIEVYEKKDILTFLLLAPGFGLLCGVLVKGSILWWENSPLLAYMLIGALALLMSGFFFEHYRKNPLIMTRWLGSVALWRFVVGAFLLRLIMSEQSYAVVNFLKSQG
;
A
#
# COMPACT_ATOMS: atom_id res chain seq x y z
N LEU A 1 0.39 -4.89 -5.65
CA LEU A 1 0.71 -6.34 -5.75
C LEU A 1 0.08 -7.15 -4.62
N SER A 2 0.12 -6.68 -3.35
CA SER A 2 -0.47 -7.38 -2.21
C SER A 2 -1.99 -7.62 -2.33
N SER A 3 -2.75 -6.65 -2.83
CA SER A 3 -4.19 -6.78 -3.03
C SER A 3 -4.57 -7.81 -4.10
N LEU A 4 -3.80 -7.90 -5.19
CA LEU A 4 -3.97 -8.94 -6.20
C LEU A 4 -3.65 -10.33 -5.64
N GLY A 5 -2.56 -10.46 -4.88
CA GLY A 5 -2.19 -11.69 -4.22
C GLY A 5 -3.29 -12.18 -3.27
N LEU A 6 -3.82 -11.29 -2.43
CA LEU A 6 -4.94 -11.61 -1.53
C LEU A 6 -6.22 -12.01 -2.29
N TYR A 7 -6.51 -11.36 -3.40
CA TYR A 7 -7.65 -11.71 -4.25
C TYR A 7 -7.52 -13.13 -4.82
N TYR A 8 -6.33 -13.50 -5.33
CA TYR A 8 -6.08 -14.87 -5.82
C TYR A 8 -6.11 -15.90 -4.70
N VAL A 9 -5.57 -15.58 -3.52
CA VAL A 9 -5.66 -16.45 -2.34
C VAL A 9 -7.14 -16.70 -1.98
N MET A 10 -7.97 -15.64 -1.96
CA MET A 10 -9.40 -15.79 -1.69
C MET A 10 -10.14 -16.63 -2.75
N GLN A 11 -9.70 -16.57 -4.03
CA GLN A 11 -10.27 -17.38 -5.09
C GLN A 11 -9.86 -18.85 -5.03
N ALA A 12 -8.68 -19.14 -4.50
CA ALA A 12 -8.18 -20.50 -4.34
C ALA A 12 -8.95 -21.32 -3.27
N PHE A 13 -9.58 -20.63 -2.31
CA PHE A 13 -10.37 -21.26 -1.26
C PHE A 13 -11.86 -21.30 -1.62
N SER A 14 -12.55 -22.40 -1.22
CA SER A 14 -14.00 -22.49 -1.36
C SER A 14 -14.69 -21.39 -0.55
N SER A 15 -15.95 -21.07 -0.91
CA SER A 15 -16.73 -19.98 -0.30
C SER A 15 -16.75 -20.02 1.24
N GLN A 16 -16.72 -21.22 1.81
CA GLN A 16 -16.75 -21.44 3.25
C GLN A 16 -15.41 -21.09 3.95
N TYR A 17 -14.28 -21.25 3.25
CA TYR A 17 -12.93 -21.06 3.82
C TYR A 17 -12.24 -19.78 3.35
N ARG A 18 -12.93 -18.87 2.64
CA ARG A 18 -12.36 -17.61 2.13
C ARG A 18 -11.75 -16.73 3.21
N LEU A 19 -12.40 -16.67 4.38
CA LEU A 19 -11.88 -15.91 5.51
C LEU A 19 -10.56 -16.49 6.04
N GLN A 20 -10.46 -17.81 6.12
CA GLN A 20 -9.22 -18.47 6.54
C GLN A 20 -8.09 -18.22 5.54
N GLY A 21 -8.36 -18.27 4.23
CA GLY A 21 -7.40 -17.90 3.20
C GLY A 21 -6.91 -16.45 3.36
N LEU A 22 -7.80 -15.53 3.69
CA LEU A 22 -7.47 -14.14 3.95
C LEU A 22 -6.56 -13.98 5.17
N TYR A 23 -6.84 -14.68 6.28
CA TYR A 23 -5.98 -14.68 7.47
C TYR A 23 -4.59 -15.24 7.18
N ILE A 24 -4.49 -16.32 6.41
CA ILE A 24 -3.21 -16.89 5.98
C ILE A 24 -2.44 -15.87 5.14
N GLY A 25 -3.08 -15.24 4.16
CA GLY A 25 -2.45 -14.23 3.30
C GLY A 25 -1.93 -13.02 4.09
N PHE A 26 -2.69 -12.51 5.05
CA PHE A 26 -2.24 -11.45 5.95
C PHE A 26 -1.13 -11.92 6.89
N GLY A 27 -1.22 -13.13 7.44
CA GLY A 27 -0.22 -13.71 8.31
C GLY A 27 1.14 -13.82 7.62
N VAL A 28 1.18 -14.35 6.40
CA VAL A 28 2.41 -14.44 5.60
C VAL A 28 2.98 -13.04 5.31
N SER A 29 2.12 -12.06 4.98
CA SER A 29 2.57 -10.69 4.77
C SER A 29 3.13 -10.03 6.02
N ALA A 30 2.58 -10.35 7.21
CA ALA A 30 3.06 -9.83 8.48
C ALA A 30 4.42 -10.41 8.89
N LEU A 31 4.75 -11.64 8.46
CA LEU A 31 6.06 -12.26 8.71
C LEU A 31 7.21 -11.59 7.94
N ALA A 32 6.92 -10.85 6.89
CA ALA A 32 7.94 -10.19 6.08
C ALA A 32 8.80 -9.21 6.90
N ILE A 33 8.18 -8.48 7.82
CA ILE A 33 8.90 -7.49 8.67
C ILE A 33 9.88 -8.16 9.64
N PRO A 34 9.48 -9.13 10.47
CA PRO A 34 10.42 -9.86 11.34
C PRO A 34 11.55 -10.54 10.56
N LEU A 35 11.24 -11.15 9.42
CA LEU A 35 12.26 -11.78 8.56
C LEU A 35 13.26 -10.75 8.03
N ALA A 36 12.79 -9.59 7.58
CA ALA A 36 13.67 -8.51 7.13
C ALA A 36 14.62 -8.04 8.26
N TRP A 37 14.14 -7.93 9.51
CA TRP A 37 14.95 -7.57 10.66
C TRP A 37 16.06 -8.62 10.96
N ILE A 38 15.72 -9.90 10.88
CA ILE A 38 16.68 -10.99 11.12
C ILE A 38 17.74 -11.03 10.01
N MET A 39 17.34 -10.77 8.76
CA MET A 39 18.23 -10.84 7.59
C MET A 39 19.06 -9.57 7.40
N SER A 40 18.56 -8.42 7.85
CA SER A 40 19.20 -7.12 7.66
C SER A 40 20.68 -7.07 8.09
N PRO A 41 21.10 -7.57 9.26
CA PRO A 41 22.50 -7.54 9.66
C PRO A 41 23.45 -8.31 8.73
N TYR A 42 22.94 -9.31 8.02
CA TYR A 42 23.73 -10.14 7.09
C TYR A 42 23.79 -9.55 5.68
N LEU A 43 22.80 -8.74 5.30
CA LEU A 43 22.65 -8.21 3.96
C LEU A 43 23.13 -6.78 3.83
N VAL A 44 23.00 -5.98 4.89
CA VAL A 44 23.33 -4.55 4.87
C VAL A 44 24.75 -4.36 5.37
N ASN A 45 25.65 -3.96 4.47
CA ASN A 45 26.97 -3.48 4.83
C ASN A 45 27.05 -1.99 4.51
N VAL A 46 27.51 -1.17 5.44
CA VAL A 46 27.49 0.31 5.31
C VAL A 46 28.19 0.81 4.03
N ASN A 47 29.18 0.05 3.56
CA ASN A 47 29.97 0.42 2.38
C ASN A 47 29.62 -0.37 1.10
N ASP A 48 28.75 -1.38 1.19
CA ASP A 48 28.42 -2.25 0.05
C ASP A 48 26.94 -2.65 0.04
N TRP A 49 26.18 -1.97 -0.77
CA TRP A 49 24.75 -2.24 -0.99
C TRP A 49 24.50 -3.34 -2.03
N THR A 50 25.55 -3.82 -2.69
CA THR A 50 25.43 -4.79 -3.79
C THR A 50 24.79 -6.09 -3.33
N ARG A 51 25.14 -6.55 -2.11
CA ARG A 51 24.55 -7.76 -1.53
C ARG A 51 23.05 -7.65 -1.33
N LEU A 52 22.58 -6.50 -0.84
CA LEU A 52 21.14 -6.25 -0.63
C LEU A 52 20.39 -6.29 -1.96
N TYR A 53 20.86 -5.53 -2.96
CA TYR A 53 20.21 -5.49 -4.27
C TYR A 53 20.26 -6.83 -5.01
N THR A 54 21.35 -7.58 -4.88
CA THR A 54 21.46 -8.93 -5.46
C THR A 54 20.46 -9.89 -4.81
N PHE A 55 20.29 -9.81 -3.50
CA PHE A 55 19.31 -10.61 -2.77
C PHE A 55 17.88 -10.24 -3.19
N GLU A 56 17.54 -8.95 -3.24
CA GLU A 56 16.23 -8.47 -3.69
C GLU A 56 15.93 -8.90 -5.12
N PHE A 57 16.92 -8.81 -6.01
CA PHE A 57 16.80 -9.26 -7.38
C PHE A 57 16.58 -10.78 -7.48
N GLY A 58 17.34 -11.56 -6.72
CA GLY A 58 17.17 -13.01 -6.63
C GLY A 58 15.78 -13.40 -6.12
N LEU A 59 15.29 -12.72 -5.07
CA LEU A 59 13.95 -12.92 -4.54
C LEU A 59 12.87 -12.58 -5.58
N ALA A 60 13.03 -11.48 -6.31
CA ALA A 60 12.12 -11.08 -7.38
C ALA A 60 12.06 -12.11 -8.50
N LEU A 61 13.22 -12.67 -8.91
CA LEU A 61 13.30 -13.76 -9.90
C LEU A 61 12.62 -15.04 -9.39
N CYS A 62 12.83 -15.42 -8.14
CA CYS A 62 12.15 -16.56 -7.53
C CYS A 62 10.63 -16.36 -7.53
N CYS A 63 10.15 -15.19 -7.13
CA CYS A 63 8.73 -14.85 -7.18
C CYS A 63 8.17 -14.91 -8.61
N PHE A 64 8.92 -14.37 -9.57
CA PHE A 64 8.53 -14.43 -10.98
C PHE A 64 8.44 -15.87 -11.49
N ALA A 65 9.44 -16.70 -11.19
CA ALA A 65 9.45 -18.12 -11.58
C ALA A 65 8.26 -18.87 -10.96
N MET A 66 7.96 -18.63 -9.68
CA MET A 66 6.79 -19.25 -9.02
C MET A 66 5.47 -18.82 -9.68
N VAL A 67 5.31 -17.54 -10.01
CA VAL A 67 4.09 -17.04 -10.68
C VAL A 67 3.92 -17.67 -12.08
N VAL A 68 5.02 -17.82 -12.83
CA VAL A 68 4.98 -18.45 -14.15
C VAL A 68 4.69 -19.96 -14.06
N ALA A 69 5.21 -20.64 -13.02
CA ALA A 69 5.01 -22.07 -12.82
C ALA A 69 3.57 -22.41 -12.38
N VAL A 70 2.89 -21.50 -11.66
CA VAL A 70 1.52 -21.71 -11.19
C VAL A 70 0.52 -21.38 -12.29
N LYS A 71 -0.26 -22.39 -12.73
CA LYS A 71 -1.39 -22.15 -13.64
C LYS A 71 -2.50 -21.41 -12.87
N LEU A 72 -2.55 -20.10 -13.05
CA LEU A 72 -3.61 -19.28 -12.47
C LEU A 72 -4.97 -19.67 -13.09
N PRO A 73 -6.04 -19.77 -12.27
CA PRO A 73 -7.38 -20.00 -12.79
C PRO A 73 -7.76 -18.86 -13.75
N ARG A 74 -8.50 -19.21 -14.81
CA ARG A 74 -8.97 -18.21 -15.77
C ARG A 74 -9.83 -17.19 -15.03
N SER A 75 -9.38 -15.95 -14.96
CA SER A 75 -10.20 -14.88 -14.40
C SER A 75 -11.44 -14.66 -15.27
N LEU A 76 -12.59 -14.47 -14.64
CA LEU A 76 -13.76 -13.94 -15.31
C LEU A 76 -13.38 -12.54 -15.84
N ARG A 77 -13.02 -12.44 -17.11
CA ARG A 77 -12.79 -11.16 -17.77
C ARG A 77 -14.12 -10.45 -17.91
N ILE A 78 -14.41 -9.57 -16.98
CA ILE A 78 -15.44 -8.56 -17.14
C ILE A 78 -14.72 -7.40 -17.84
N GLU A 79 -15.11 -7.09 -19.08
CA GLU A 79 -14.60 -5.91 -19.78
C GLU A 79 -15.21 -4.66 -19.13
N VAL A 80 -14.54 -4.15 -18.11
CA VAL A 80 -14.98 -2.97 -17.34
C VAL A 80 -14.16 -1.73 -17.72
N TYR A 81 -13.16 -1.90 -18.61
CA TYR A 81 -12.27 -0.80 -18.95
C TYR A 81 -12.94 0.24 -19.84
N GLU A 82 -13.08 1.44 -19.31
CA GLU A 82 -13.53 2.62 -20.07
C GLU A 82 -12.37 3.60 -20.28
N LYS A 83 -12.35 4.29 -21.43
CA LYS A 83 -11.36 5.35 -21.70
C LYS A 83 -11.30 6.44 -20.61
N LYS A 84 -12.41 6.64 -19.92
CA LYS A 84 -12.53 7.58 -18.80
C LYS A 84 -11.74 7.17 -17.57
N ASP A 85 -11.38 5.89 -17.44
CA ASP A 85 -10.57 5.38 -16.32
C ASP A 85 -9.15 5.93 -16.36
N ILE A 86 -8.64 6.20 -17.57
CA ILE A 86 -7.34 6.87 -17.74
C ILE A 86 -7.36 8.26 -17.12
N LEU A 87 -8.43 9.01 -17.33
CA LEU A 87 -8.56 10.36 -16.76
C LEU A 87 -8.62 10.31 -15.23
N THR A 88 -9.40 9.38 -14.69
CA THR A 88 -9.43 9.15 -13.23
C THR A 88 -8.06 8.82 -12.68
N PHE A 89 -7.33 7.92 -13.35
CA PHE A 89 -5.99 7.55 -12.96
C PHE A 89 -5.03 8.75 -13.01
N LEU A 90 -5.08 9.56 -14.07
CA LEU A 90 -4.26 10.76 -14.22
C LEU A 90 -4.57 11.85 -13.19
N LEU A 91 -5.76 11.86 -12.62
CA LEU A 91 -6.11 12.77 -11.53
C LEU A 91 -5.70 12.21 -10.17
N LEU A 92 -6.03 10.96 -9.89
CA LEU A 92 -5.82 10.35 -8.57
C LEU A 92 -4.37 9.96 -8.32
N ALA A 93 -3.66 9.38 -9.31
CA ALA A 93 -2.30 8.92 -9.09
C ALA A 93 -1.31 10.05 -8.75
N PRO A 94 -1.25 11.17 -9.51
CA PRO A 94 -0.40 12.29 -9.11
C PRO A 94 -0.91 12.99 -7.84
N GLY A 95 -2.23 13.04 -7.60
CA GLY A 95 -2.80 13.56 -6.37
C GLY A 95 -2.29 12.80 -5.13
N PHE A 96 -2.35 11.48 -5.14
CA PHE A 96 -1.78 10.65 -4.07
C PHE A 96 -0.26 10.74 -4.02
N GLY A 97 0.42 10.80 -5.17
CA GLY A 97 1.87 10.98 -5.24
C GLY A 97 2.34 12.26 -4.56
N LEU A 98 1.68 13.38 -4.84
CA LEU A 98 1.96 14.66 -4.18
C LEU A 98 1.67 14.60 -2.68
N LEU A 99 0.55 13.98 -2.28
CA LEU A 99 0.21 13.82 -0.86
C LEU A 99 1.27 13.00 -0.12
N CYS A 100 1.70 11.87 -0.69
CA CYS A 100 2.80 11.08 -0.13
C CYS A 100 4.09 11.89 -0.05
N GLY A 101 4.41 12.67 -1.08
CA GLY A 101 5.59 13.56 -1.09
C GLY A 101 5.54 14.59 0.04
N VAL A 102 4.37 15.19 0.29
CA VAL A 102 4.15 16.12 1.39
C VAL A 102 4.37 15.44 2.74
N LEU A 103 3.78 14.26 2.95
CA LEU A 103 3.89 13.51 4.21
C LEU A 103 5.35 13.09 4.50
N VAL A 104 6.08 12.64 3.48
CA VAL A 104 7.49 12.23 3.65
C VAL A 104 8.41 13.44 3.87
N LYS A 105 8.25 14.51 3.08
CA LYS A 105 9.11 15.69 3.18
C LYS A 105 8.75 16.61 4.34
N GLY A 106 7.50 16.58 4.81
CA GLY A 106 7.03 17.44 5.90
C GLY A 106 7.82 17.27 7.18
N SER A 107 8.25 16.06 7.51
CA SER A 107 9.08 15.79 8.69
C SER A 107 10.54 16.26 8.53
N ILE A 108 11.04 16.35 7.31
CA ILE A 108 12.44 16.71 7.01
C ILE A 108 12.59 18.23 6.84
N LEU A 109 11.67 18.85 6.09
CA LEU A 109 11.76 20.27 5.73
C LEU A 109 11.04 21.19 6.73
N TRP A 110 10.40 20.62 7.72
CA TRP A 110 9.53 21.33 8.64
C TRP A 110 8.38 22.08 7.94
N TRP A 111 7.16 21.80 8.34
CA TRP A 111 5.93 22.21 7.63
C TRP A 111 5.82 23.71 7.34
N GLU A 112 6.37 24.57 8.21
CA GLU A 112 6.26 26.02 8.12
C GLU A 112 7.38 26.67 7.30
N ASN A 113 8.52 26.00 7.11
CA ASN A 113 9.69 26.63 6.51
C ASN A 113 9.76 26.51 4.99
N SER A 114 8.85 25.75 4.37
CA SER A 114 8.91 25.51 2.92
C SER A 114 7.57 25.78 2.23
N PRO A 115 7.45 26.87 1.47
CA PRO A 115 6.24 27.16 0.69
C PRO A 115 5.96 26.08 -0.36
N LEU A 116 6.98 25.33 -0.77
CA LEU A 116 6.85 24.21 -1.69
C LEU A 116 5.86 23.14 -1.16
N LEU A 117 5.93 22.84 0.15
CA LEU A 117 5.03 21.85 0.77
C LEU A 117 3.57 22.30 0.72
N ALA A 118 3.32 23.60 0.92
CA ALA A 118 1.99 24.17 0.80
C ALA A 118 1.44 24.06 -0.62
N TYR A 119 2.23 24.38 -1.64
CA TYR A 119 1.82 24.23 -3.03
C TYR A 119 1.58 22.76 -3.43
N MET A 120 2.43 21.84 -2.99
CA MET A 120 2.25 20.41 -3.20
C MET A 120 0.96 19.90 -2.52
N LEU A 121 0.65 20.38 -1.30
CA LEU A 121 -0.55 20.00 -0.58
C LEU A 121 -1.81 20.53 -1.29
N ILE A 122 -1.81 21.80 -1.70
CA ILE A 122 -2.93 22.39 -2.44
C ILE A 122 -3.14 21.64 -3.76
N GLY A 123 -2.06 21.37 -4.51
CA GLY A 123 -2.11 20.59 -5.74
C GLY A 123 -2.64 19.18 -5.52
N ALA A 124 -2.19 18.49 -4.47
CA ALA A 124 -2.67 17.16 -4.10
C ALA A 124 -4.18 17.18 -3.80
N LEU A 125 -4.64 18.13 -2.97
CA LEU A 125 -6.05 18.26 -2.62
C LEU A 125 -6.91 18.60 -3.84
N ALA A 126 -6.46 19.52 -4.69
CA ALA A 126 -7.20 19.89 -5.90
C ALA A 126 -7.34 18.69 -6.86
N LEU A 127 -6.28 17.92 -7.08
CA LEU A 127 -6.30 16.74 -7.94
C LEU A 127 -7.17 15.62 -7.35
N LEU A 128 -7.06 15.36 -6.05
CA LEU A 128 -7.87 14.33 -5.38
C LEU A 128 -9.35 14.72 -5.38
N MET A 129 -9.68 15.95 -5.03
CA MET A 129 -11.06 16.42 -5.03
C MET A 129 -11.69 16.36 -6.42
N SER A 130 -10.96 16.82 -7.45
CA SER A 130 -11.45 16.74 -8.84
C SER A 130 -11.62 15.29 -9.30
N GLY A 131 -10.67 14.39 -8.94
CA GLY A 131 -10.76 12.98 -9.27
C GLY A 131 -11.94 12.28 -8.59
N PHE A 132 -12.13 12.49 -7.28
CA PHE A 132 -13.28 11.94 -6.55
C PHE A 132 -14.62 12.51 -7.03
N PHE A 133 -14.65 13.80 -7.32
CA PHE A 133 -15.85 14.45 -7.88
C PHE A 133 -16.20 13.85 -9.25
N PHE A 134 -15.23 13.70 -10.13
CA PHE A 134 -15.41 13.06 -11.43
C PHE A 134 -15.93 11.63 -11.30
N GLU A 135 -15.37 10.81 -10.39
CA GLU A 135 -15.82 9.44 -10.15
C GLU A 135 -17.23 9.35 -9.55
N HIS A 136 -17.60 10.30 -8.70
CA HIS A 136 -18.91 10.28 -8.04
C HIS A 136 -20.08 10.39 -9.04
N TYR A 137 -19.89 11.14 -10.14
CA TYR A 137 -20.92 11.36 -11.14
C TYR A 137 -20.90 10.36 -12.31
N ARG A 138 -19.96 9.41 -12.29
CA ARG A 138 -19.89 8.37 -13.32
C ARG A 138 -20.92 7.26 -13.10
N LYS A 139 -21.44 6.70 -14.23
CA LYS A 139 -22.32 5.52 -14.20
C LYS A 139 -21.56 4.26 -13.76
N ASN A 140 -20.34 4.07 -14.29
CA ASN A 140 -19.45 2.96 -13.94
C ASN A 140 -18.18 3.53 -13.31
N PRO A 141 -18.18 3.86 -12.01
CA PRO A 141 -17.02 4.42 -11.35
C PRO A 141 -15.95 3.35 -11.11
N LEU A 142 -14.67 3.73 -11.28
CA LEU A 142 -13.54 2.89 -10.93
C LEU A 142 -13.48 2.65 -9.40
N ILE A 143 -13.82 3.69 -8.65
CA ILE A 143 -13.93 3.67 -7.19
C ILE A 143 -15.39 3.90 -6.82
N MET A 144 -16.05 2.93 -6.20
CA MET A 144 -17.42 3.07 -5.71
C MET A 144 -17.47 4.05 -4.54
N THR A 145 -17.52 5.36 -4.85
CA THR A 145 -17.55 6.44 -3.86
C THR A 145 -18.76 6.35 -2.92
N ARG A 146 -19.87 5.78 -3.40
CA ARG A 146 -21.06 5.54 -2.57
C ARG A 146 -20.81 4.51 -1.47
N TRP A 147 -19.95 3.53 -1.72
CA TRP A 147 -19.56 2.55 -0.70
C TRP A 147 -18.66 3.17 0.36
N LEU A 148 -17.81 4.15 -0.02
CA LEU A 148 -17.00 4.93 0.93
C LEU A 148 -17.84 5.68 1.99
N GLY A 149 -19.10 6.01 1.68
CA GLY A 149 -20.04 6.62 2.63
C GLY A 149 -20.68 5.63 3.62
N SER A 150 -20.40 4.32 3.54
CA SER A 150 -21.01 3.35 4.42
C SER A 150 -20.42 3.38 5.84
N VAL A 151 -21.28 3.36 6.86
CA VAL A 151 -20.86 3.36 8.27
C VAL A 151 -19.98 2.13 8.61
N ALA A 152 -20.26 1.00 7.96
CA ALA A 152 -19.49 -0.22 8.16
C ALA A 152 -18.03 -0.06 7.69
N LEU A 153 -17.81 0.60 6.54
CA LEU A 153 -16.47 0.90 6.06
C LEU A 153 -15.72 1.84 7.01
N TRP A 154 -16.37 2.89 7.49
CA TRP A 154 -15.74 3.84 8.41
C TRP A 154 -15.34 3.19 9.72
N ARG A 155 -16.16 2.30 10.28
CA ARG A 155 -15.79 1.51 11.46
C ARG A 155 -14.53 0.68 11.20
N PHE A 156 -14.45 0.03 10.03
CA PHE A 156 -13.27 -0.74 9.66
C PHE A 156 -12.04 0.15 9.46
N VAL A 157 -12.17 1.28 8.78
CA VAL A 157 -11.06 2.23 8.54
C VAL A 157 -10.54 2.79 9.85
N VAL A 158 -11.42 3.21 10.75
CA VAL A 158 -11.03 3.72 12.07
C VAL A 158 -10.35 2.63 12.90
N GLY A 159 -10.88 1.41 12.91
CA GLY A 159 -10.24 0.28 13.58
C GLY A 159 -8.86 -0.04 13.02
N ALA A 160 -8.71 -0.07 11.70
CA ALA A 160 -7.43 -0.31 11.05
C ALA A 160 -6.43 0.84 11.31
N PHE A 161 -6.91 2.08 11.34
CA PHE A 161 -6.09 3.25 11.67
C PHE A 161 -5.57 3.19 13.11
N LEU A 162 -6.44 2.88 14.08
CA LEU A 162 -6.06 2.73 15.48
C LEU A 162 -5.05 1.58 15.69
N LEU A 163 -5.29 0.43 15.04
CA LEU A 163 -4.32 -0.67 15.05
C LEU A 163 -2.96 -0.25 14.47
N ARG A 164 -2.95 0.50 13.37
CA ARG A 164 -1.71 1.00 12.77
C ARG A 164 -1.01 2.01 13.67
N LEU A 165 -1.75 2.87 14.36
CA LEU A 165 -1.19 3.80 15.35
C LEU A 165 -0.49 3.06 16.48
N ILE A 166 -1.15 2.07 17.09
CA ILE A 166 -0.58 1.25 18.16
C ILE A 166 0.68 0.51 17.68
N MET A 167 0.64 -0.07 16.48
CA MET A 167 1.81 -0.77 15.92
C MET A 167 2.95 0.17 15.51
N SER A 168 2.67 1.44 15.17
CA SER A 168 3.71 2.40 14.82
C SER A 168 4.54 2.84 16.03
N GLU A 169 3.97 2.90 17.21
CA GLU A 169 4.71 3.17 18.43
C GLU A 169 5.79 2.12 18.71
N GLN A 170 5.49 0.85 18.49
CA GLN A 170 6.45 -0.24 18.71
C GLN A 170 7.65 -0.18 17.76
N SER A 171 7.45 0.29 16.54
CA SER A 171 8.53 0.33 15.53
C SER A 171 9.37 1.62 15.58
N TYR A 172 8.83 2.71 16.10
CA TYR A 172 9.51 4.02 16.05
C TYR A 172 9.90 4.53 17.44
N ALA A 173 8.97 4.58 18.38
CA ALA A 173 9.19 5.16 19.70
C ALA A 173 10.10 4.27 20.56
N VAL A 174 9.85 2.98 20.61
CA VAL A 174 10.64 2.02 21.41
C VAL A 174 12.08 1.92 20.90
N VAL A 175 12.28 1.86 19.57
CA VAL A 175 13.63 1.79 18.99
C VAL A 175 14.43 3.06 19.24
N ASN A 176 13.80 4.23 19.11
CA ASN A 176 14.48 5.50 19.39
C ASN A 176 14.74 5.70 20.89
N PHE A 177 13.81 5.29 21.74
CA PHE A 177 14.02 5.32 23.18
C PHE A 177 15.20 4.42 23.61
N LEU A 178 15.26 3.20 23.11
CA LEU A 178 16.38 2.30 23.40
C LEU A 178 17.72 2.83 22.90
N LYS A 179 17.75 3.49 21.73
CA LYS A 179 18.95 4.14 21.20
C LYS A 179 19.39 5.36 22.00
N SER A 180 18.47 6.03 22.68
CA SER A 180 18.80 7.20 23.52
C SER A 180 19.31 6.81 24.91
N GLN A 181 19.11 5.58 25.33
CA GLN A 181 19.55 5.05 26.63
C GLN A 181 20.89 4.29 26.55
N GLY A 182 21.37 3.94 25.38
CA GLY A 182 22.62 3.19 25.17
C GLY A 182 23.56 3.87 24.26
#